data_70e6c58acb658b2138b4a49f538ea8d3
#
_entry.id   70e6c58acb658b2138b4a49f538ea8d3
#
_cell.length_a   1.000
_cell.length_b   1.000
_cell.length_c   1.000
_cell.angle_alpha   90.00
_cell.angle_beta   90.00
_cell.angle_gamma   90.00
#
_symmetry.space_group_name_H-M   'P 1'
#
loop_
_entity.id
_entity.type
_entity.pdbx_description
1 polymer ?
#
loop_
_entity_poly.entity_id
_entity_poly.type
_entity_poly.pdbx_seq_one_letter_code
_entity_poly.pdbx_strand_id
1 'polypeptide(L)'
;MPTSFKPMVTLNLRGFLVFRPVRELSPPVRPRNLLGSSGGNQIVPTDAATAEANSPLRRIAFKMALVLVFIRFSIVHMLLTYVLHINLYLLYLFGGPTLLGVAFAGGVQRTLRGRPAIIWLMFAGWLIAAAPFSTWRGGVVGSLILYFRTNFPMLFVIAGLTLTWSECRSMMRAIAWAVPTVMLAAGIFPSGGDPGARLTLEFGSIADSNDYACHLVLVLPFLIWVALSTKSKALQLAAWGGVSYGVLLILKTASRGGLVALGAGCLYWLVRGTMRQRIALLALGPVVAFALVAFVPRSSLIRILSFSAADEGASEEAIGSSTMRRYLLEQSIRYTMQHPIFGIGMNQFPIFEGNHSQIFGNHGYWHETHNTYTQISSECGVPGLVLYVAAMVSAFFLVNRVYRKARERPECKDIRTTTFCIMLAMTTYCTATAFLTFGYFFYPLAISSLAIAVSRAAQDEFASRSSSSLETQPGFAPQYYQLPRRKPVAPAAKLTKPV
;
A
#
# COMPACT_ATOMS: atom_id res chain seq x y z
N MET A 1 13.38 -48.21 -47.14
CA MET A 1 13.27 -47.35 -48.34
C MET A 1 11.89 -46.75 -48.37
N PRO A 2 11.81 -45.54 -48.81
CA PRO A 2 12.17 -44.23 -48.23
C PRO A 2 10.89 -43.42 -48.02
N THR A 3 10.81 -42.26 -47.44
CA THR A 3 11.30 -40.89 -47.65
C THR A 3 10.73 -40.01 -46.52
N SER A 4 11.47 -39.40 -45.73
CA SER A 4 11.86 -37.99 -45.66
C SER A 4 10.78 -36.97 -46.06
N PHE A 5 10.30 -36.24 -45.06
CA PHE A 5 10.02 -34.80 -45.18
C PHE A 5 10.03 -34.11 -43.83
N LYS A 6 11.05 -33.33 -43.52
CA LYS A 6 11.04 -32.24 -42.55
C LYS A 6 10.46 -31.00 -43.21
N PRO A 7 9.77 -30.14 -42.50
CA PRO A 7 10.01 -28.72 -42.63
C PRO A 7 10.54 -28.12 -41.33
N MET A 8 11.66 -27.49 -41.50
CA MET A 8 12.33 -26.57 -40.59
C MET A 8 11.50 -25.28 -40.57
N VAL A 9 10.93 -24.95 -39.42
CA VAL A 9 10.35 -23.62 -39.17
C VAL A 9 11.35 -22.85 -38.31
N THR A 10 12.12 -22.00 -38.96
CA THR A 10 12.93 -20.96 -38.33
C THR A 10 12.01 -19.83 -37.85
N LEU A 11 11.84 -19.69 -36.54
CA LEU A 11 11.16 -18.55 -35.93
C LEU A 11 12.13 -17.35 -35.92
N ASN A 12 11.89 -16.37 -36.76
CA ASN A 12 12.64 -15.13 -36.82
C ASN A 12 12.05 -14.11 -35.85
N LEU A 13 12.66 -13.97 -34.68
CA LEU A 13 12.31 -13.01 -33.63
C LEU A 13 12.91 -11.62 -33.93
N ARG A 14 12.39 -10.92 -34.94
CA ARG A 14 12.60 -9.47 -35.14
C ARG A 14 11.40 -8.88 -35.87
N GLY A 15 10.46 -8.35 -35.09
CA GLY A 15 9.31 -7.60 -35.56
C GLY A 15 8.69 -6.73 -34.50
N PHE A 16 9.50 -5.81 -33.91
CA PHE A 16 8.96 -4.72 -33.13
C PHE A 16 8.29 -3.72 -34.09
N LEU A 17 6.97 -3.61 -33.97
CA LEU A 17 6.17 -2.57 -34.62
C LEU A 17 6.55 -1.21 -34.02
N VAL A 18 7.36 -0.47 -34.77
CA VAL A 18 7.64 0.95 -34.54
C VAL A 18 6.48 1.74 -35.15
N PHE A 19 5.54 2.21 -34.33
CA PHE A 19 4.59 3.24 -34.73
C PHE A 19 5.33 4.57 -34.88
N ARG A 20 5.55 5.01 -36.12
CA ARG A 20 5.93 6.40 -36.43
C ARG A 20 4.68 7.27 -36.26
N PRO A 21 4.74 8.42 -35.56
CA PRO A 21 3.63 9.36 -35.56
C PRO A 21 3.54 10.02 -36.97
N VAL A 22 2.35 9.99 -37.52
CA VAL A 22 1.96 10.74 -38.70
C VAL A 22 2.08 12.22 -38.39
N ARG A 23 2.84 12.99 -39.19
CA ARG A 23 2.87 14.45 -39.13
C ARG A 23 1.47 14.97 -39.47
N GLU A 24 0.79 15.55 -38.50
CA GLU A 24 -0.42 16.33 -38.72
C GLU A 24 -0.04 17.60 -39.51
N LEU A 25 -0.64 17.73 -40.69
CA LEU A 25 -0.66 18.93 -41.48
C LEU A 25 -1.52 19.98 -40.76
N SER A 26 -0.95 21.13 -40.52
CA SER A 26 -1.62 22.29 -39.92
C SER A 26 -2.85 22.70 -40.76
N PRO A 27 -4.02 22.87 -40.17
CA PRO A 27 -5.18 23.41 -40.91
C PRO A 27 -5.02 24.91 -41.16
N PRO A 28 -5.63 25.46 -42.23
CA PRO A 28 -5.50 26.87 -42.62
C PRO A 28 -6.15 27.79 -41.61
N VAL A 29 -5.45 28.90 -41.35
CA VAL A 29 -5.89 30.01 -40.49
C VAL A 29 -7.16 30.64 -41.08
N ARG A 30 -8.30 30.54 -40.36
CA ARG A 30 -9.51 31.33 -40.65
C ARG A 30 -9.44 32.70 -39.95
N PRO A 31 -9.92 33.77 -40.59
CA PRO A 31 -9.90 35.11 -39.96
C PRO A 31 -10.84 35.16 -38.77
N ARG A 32 -10.39 35.78 -37.71
CA ARG A 32 -11.06 36.00 -36.42
C ARG A 32 -12.20 37.01 -36.60
N ASN A 33 -13.44 36.57 -36.53
CA ASN A 33 -14.55 37.47 -36.33
C ASN A 33 -14.53 37.99 -34.88
N LEU A 34 -14.32 39.29 -34.76
CA LEU A 34 -14.50 40.06 -33.54
C LEU A 34 -16.02 40.27 -33.36
N LEU A 35 -16.66 39.54 -32.48
CA LEU A 35 -17.90 39.94 -31.78
C LEU A 35 -18.26 38.81 -30.78
N GLY A 36 -18.39 39.17 -29.51
CA GLY A 36 -18.97 38.28 -28.48
C GLY A 36 -18.10 38.15 -27.24
N SER A 37 -18.23 39.07 -26.32
CA SER A 37 -17.83 38.93 -24.95
C SER A 37 -18.49 37.74 -24.28
N SER A 38 -17.77 36.65 -24.07
CA SER A 38 -18.14 35.67 -23.06
C SER A 38 -17.04 35.62 -22.07
N GLY A 39 -17.31 36.02 -20.84
CA GLY A 39 -16.38 35.93 -19.72
C GLY A 39 -15.83 34.54 -19.61
N GLY A 40 -14.52 34.43 -19.80
CA GLY A 40 -13.80 33.21 -19.51
C GLY A 40 -14.01 32.88 -18.03
N ASN A 41 -14.83 31.89 -17.77
CA ASN A 41 -14.90 31.23 -16.48
C ASN A 41 -13.49 30.65 -16.22
N GLN A 42 -12.66 31.43 -15.56
CA GLN A 42 -11.60 30.85 -14.76
C GLN A 42 -12.31 29.88 -13.80
N ILE A 43 -12.13 28.59 -14.02
CA ILE A 43 -12.53 27.56 -13.08
C ILE A 43 -11.63 27.75 -11.86
N VAL A 44 -12.04 28.67 -10.98
CA VAL A 44 -11.60 28.70 -9.59
C VAL A 44 -11.93 27.31 -9.06
N PRO A 45 -10.97 26.55 -8.48
CA PRO A 45 -11.26 25.26 -7.87
C PRO A 45 -12.17 25.54 -6.67
N THR A 46 -13.27 25.45 -6.94
CA THR A 46 -14.62 25.61 -6.47
C THR A 46 -14.78 25.46 -4.98
N ASP A 47 -15.54 26.42 -4.47
CA ASP A 47 -16.21 26.45 -3.17
C ASP A 47 -16.84 25.10 -2.76
N ALA A 48 -17.23 24.25 -3.70
CA ALA A 48 -17.77 22.92 -3.45
C ALA A 48 -16.74 21.93 -2.88
N ALA A 49 -15.53 21.89 -3.37
CA ALA A 49 -14.48 20.97 -2.86
C ALA A 49 -13.98 21.43 -1.49
N THR A 50 -13.88 22.76 -1.27
CA THR A 50 -13.54 23.34 0.03
C THR A 50 -14.67 23.20 1.03
N ALA A 51 -15.93 23.35 0.62
CA ALA A 51 -17.13 23.13 1.43
C ALA A 51 -17.23 21.65 1.85
N GLU A 52 -16.97 20.71 0.94
CA GLU A 52 -16.96 19.28 1.21
C GLU A 52 -15.83 18.92 2.19
N ALA A 53 -14.63 19.49 2.03
CA ALA A 53 -13.51 19.33 2.95
C ALA A 53 -13.83 19.85 4.35
N ASN A 54 -14.68 20.87 4.47
CA ASN A 54 -15.06 21.51 5.74
C ASN A 54 -16.31 20.92 6.41
N SER A 55 -16.98 19.93 5.80
CA SER A 55 -18.13 19.25 6.39
C SER A 55 -17.79 18.71 7.79
N PRO A 56 -18.55 19.06 8.85
CA PRO A 56 -18.32 18.57 10.21
C PRO A 56 -18.37 17.06 10.31
N LEU A 57 -19.34 16.44 9.63
CA LEU A 57 -19.50 14.97 9.58
C LEU A 57 -18.24 14.30 9.02
N ARG A 58 -17.72 14.78 7.89
CA ARG A 58 -16.50 14.23 7.31
C ARG A 58 -15.28 14.41 8.23
N ARG A 59 -15.13 15.57 8.87
CA ARG A 59 -14.00 15.82 9.79
C ARG A 59 -14.02 14.89 10.99
N ILE A 60 -15.20 14.64 11.57
CA ILE A 60 -15.36 13.68 12.66
C ILE A 60 -15.02 12.27 12.17
N ALA A 61 -15.59 11.85 11.03
CA ALA A 61 -15.32 10.55 10.44
C ALA A 61 -13.82 10.36 10.11
N PHE A 62 -13.13 11.40 9.63
CA PHE A 62 -11.69 11.36 9.39
C PHE A 62 -10.88 11.16 10.69
N LYS A 63 -11.27 11.83 11.79
CA LYS A 63 -10.61 11.61 13.09
C LYS A 63 -10.84 10.18 13.59
N MET A 64 -12.05 9.64 13.44
CA MET A 64 -12.34 8.23 13.75
C MET A 64 -11.55 7.28 12.86
N ALA A 65 -11.39 7.60 11.56
CA ALA A 65 -10.56 6.84 10.63
C ALA A 65 -9.09 6.81 11.05
N LEU A 66 -8.52 7.92 11.55
CA LEU A 66 -7.14 7.94 12.07
C LEU A 66 -6.98 6.97 13.26
N VAL A 67 -7.93 6.97 14.19
CA VAL A 67 -7.93 6.07 15.34
C VAL A 67 -8.10 4.61 14.86
N LEU A 68 -9.03 4.35 13.94
CA LEU A 68 -9.25 3.01 13.38
C LEU A 68 -8.00 2.48 12.68
N VAL A 69 -7.34 3.29 11.86
CA VAL A 69 -6.09 2.91 11.18
C VAL A 69 -4.98 2.64 12.20
N PHE A 70 -4.83 3.50 13.21
CA PHE A 70 -3.89 3.26 14.30
C PHE A 70 -4.18 1.92 14.99
N ILE A 71 -5.43 1.66 15.42
CA ILE A 71 -5.84 0.42 16.10
C ILE A 71 -5.54 -0.81 15.23
N ARG A 72 -5.80 -0.73 13.93
CA ARG A 72 -5.58 -1.85 12.99
C ARG A 72 -4.10 -2.16 12.79
N PHE A 73 -3.26 -1.14 12.62
CA PHE A 73 -1.82 -1.32 12.42
C PHE A 73 -1.05 -1.57 13.72
N SER A 74 -1.52 -1.08 14.86
CA SER A 74 -0.89 -1.31 16.17
C SER A 74 -1.30 -2.61 16.84
N ILE A 75 -2.33 -3.30 16.32
CA ILE A 75 -2.97 -4.47 16.96
C ILE A 75 -3.41 -4.24 18.43
N VAL A 76 -3.48 -2.98 18.87
CA VAL A 76 -3.77 -2.61 20.26
C VAL A 76 -5.11 -3.17 20.75
N HIS A 77 -6.09 -3.35 19.86
CA HIS A 77 -7.37 -3.97 20.23
C HIS A 77 -7.22 -5.43 20.66
N MET A 78 -6.29 -6.18 20.04
CA MET A 78 -5.98 -7.55 20.42
C MET A 78 -5.16 -7.60 21.70
N LEU A 79 -4.20 -6.67 21.86
CA LEU A 79 -3.44 -6.50 23.08
C LEU A 79 -4.36 -6.22 24.29
N LEU A 80 -5.30 -5.27 24.15
CA LEU A 80 -6.26 -4.94 25.21
C LEU A 80 -7.18 -6.12 25.52
N THR A 81 -7.64 -6.87 24.51
CA THR A 81 -8.44 -8.09 24.74
C THR A 81 -7.63 -9.14 25.51
N TYR A 82 -6.34 -9.29 25.15
CA TYR A 82 -5.46 -10.23 25.85
C TYR A 82 -5.21 -9.83 27.31
N VAL A 83 -4.87 -8.56 27.57
CA VAL A 83 -4.54 -8.06 28.92
C VAL A 83 -5.76 -7.95 29.83
N LEU A 84 -6.88 -7.44 29.30
CA LEU A 84 -8.10 -7.20 30.07
C LEU A 84 -9.04 -8.41 30.11
N HIS A 85 -8.79 -9.44 29.30
CA HIS A 85 -9.70 -10.58 29.08
C HIS A 85 -11.13 -10.17 28.67
N ILE A 86 -11.31 -8.95 28.15
CA ILE A 86 -12.57 -8.37 27.71
C ILE A 86 -12.42 -7.84 26.29
N ASN A 87 -13.31 -8.21 25.38
CA ASN A 87 -13.36 -7.62 24.06
C ASN A 87 -14.08 -6.27 24.10
N LEU A 88 -13.35 -5.19 23.91
CA LEU A 88 -13.89 -3.82 23.91
C LEU A 88 -14.54 -3.42 22.57
N TYR A 89 -14.58 -4.34 21.59
CA TYR A 89 -15.15 -4.10 20.26
C TYR A 89 -14.67 -2.81 19.58
N LEU A 90 -13.42 -2.40 19.82
CA LEU A 90 -12.86 -1.12 19.35
C LEU A 90 -12.96 -0.95 17.82
N LEU A 91 -12.83 -2.04 17.05
CA LEU A 91 -12.97 -1.99 15.60
C LEU A 91 -14.38 -1.59 15.16
N TYR A 92 -15.41 -1.99 15.90
CA TYR A 92 -16.80 -1.59 15.62
C TYR A 92 -17.09 -0.18 16.12
N LEU A 93 -16.58 0.16 17.31
CA LEU A 93 -16.75 1.48 17.91
C LEU A 93 -16.23 2.59 17.00
N PHE A 94 -15.03 2.43 16.45
CA PHE A 94 -14.43 3.41 15.52
C PHE A 94 -14.77 3.14 14.07
N GLY A 95 -14.99 1.88 13.68
CA GLY A 95 -15.30 1.49 12.32
C GLY A 95 -16.70 1.91 11.88
N GLY A 96 -17.71 1.76 12.73
CA GLY A 96 -19.11 2.14 12.43
C GLY A 96 -19.24 3.62 12.03
N PRO A 97 -18.88 4.57 12.91
CA PRO A 97 -18.93 6.00 12.57
C PRO A 97 -18.06 6.37 11.36
N THR A 98 -16.92 5.71 11.19
CA THR A 98 -16.06 5.92 10.02
C THR A 98 -16.76 5.51 8.72
N LEU A 99 -17.39 4.35 8.69
CA LEU A 99 -18.11 3.85 7.50
C LEU A 99 -19.36 4.67 7.20
N LEU A 100 -20.08 5.14 8.22
CA LEU A 100 -21.16 6.09 8.04
C LEU A 100 -20.65 7.39 7.39
N GLY A 101 -19.51 7.90 7.86
CA GLY A 101 -18.86 9.04 7.24
C GLY A 101 -18.42 8.78 5.78
N VAL A 102 -17.92 7.59 5.46
CA VAL A 102 -17.61 7.19 4.08
C VAL A 102 -18.87 7.20 3.22
N ALA A 103 -19.98 6.67 3.72
CA ALA A 103 -21.25 6.57 2.97
C ALA A 103 -21.87 7.96 2.71
N PHE A 104 -21.98 8.78 3.76
CA PHE A 104 -22.72 10.05 3.70
C PHE A 104 -21.88 11.25 3.27
N ALA A 105 -20.55 11.19 3.34
CA ALA A 105 -19.69 12.27 2.90
C ALA A 105 -19.03 12.01 1.53
N GLY A 106 -19.66 11.26 0.63
CA GLY A 106 -19.16 11.03 -0.73
C GLY A 106 -17.88 10.17 -0.82
N GLY A 107 -17.52 9.47 0.26
CA GLY A 107 -16.27 8.69 0.34
C GLY A 107 -16.20 7.55 -0.64
N VAL A 108 -17.33 6.90 -0.94
CA VAL A 108 -17.41 5.81 -1.91
C VAL A 108 -17.02 6.29 -3.30
N GLN A 109 -17.64 7.37 -3.79
CA GLN A 109 -17.35 7.92 -5.12
C GLN A 109 -15.87 8.36 -5.23
N ARG A 110 -15.35 9.00 -4.19
CA ARG A 110 -13.95 9.42 -4.15
C ARG A 110 -12.97 8.24 -4.24
N THR A 111 -13.28 7.15 -3.57
CA THR A 111 -12.46 5.92 -3.62
C THR A 111 -12.51 5.31 -5.01
N LEU A 112 -13.68 5.18 -5.61
CA LEU A 112 -13.88 4.54 -6.91
C LEU A 112 -13.36 5.36 -8.11
N ARG A 113 -13.01 6.62 -7.94
CA ARG A 113 -12.26 7.38 -8.95
C ARG A 113 -10.81 6.86 -9.13
N GLY A 114 -10.28 6.12 -8.16
CA GLY A 114 -8.96 5.51 -8.25
C GLY A 114 -8.99 4.16 -8.96
N ARG A 115 -8.20 3.99 -10.05
CA ARG A 115 -8.09 2.70 -10.77
C ARG A 115 -7.82 1.49 -9.86
N PRO A 116 -6.91 1.56 -8.86
CA PRO A 116 -6.70 0.43 -7.95
C PRO A 116 -7.98 0.00 -7.22
N ALA A 117 -8.84 0.95 -6.83
CA ALA A 117 -10.09 0.63 -6.12
C ALA A 117 -11.09 -0.12 -7.02
N ILE A 118 -11.15 0.23 -8.31
CA ILE A 118 -12.01 -0.48 -9.28
C ILE A 118 -11.54 -1.93 -9.42
N ILE A 119 -10.23 -2.16 -9.53
CA ILE A 119 -9.67 -3.51 -9.67
C ILE A 119 -9.91 -4.32 -8.38
N TRP A 120 -9.77 -3.70 -7.19
CA TRP A 120 -10.13 -4.33 -5.92
C TRP A 120 -11.62 -4.67 -5.83
N LEU A 121 -12.49 -3.82 -6.37
CA LEU A 121 -13.93 -4.11 -6.45
C LEU A 121 -14.21 -5.28 -7.40
N MET A 122 -13.52 -5.34 -8.54
CA MET A 122 -13.59 -6.49 -9.46
C MET A 122 -13.09 -7.78 -8.79
N PHE A 123 -12.00 -7.71 -8.00
CA PHE A 123 -11.51 -8.83 -7.19
C PHE A 123 -12.57 -9.28 -6.17
N ALA A 124 -13.16 -8.33 -5.44
CA ALA A 124 -14.23 -8.64 -4.48
C ALA A 124 -15.46 -9.26 -5.15
N GLY A 125 -15.87 -8.75 -6.30
CA GLY A 125 -16.92 -9.34 -7.14
C GLY A 125 -16.56 -10.74 -7.61
N TRP A 126 -15.30 -10.99 -7.97
CA TRP A 126 -14.81 -12.30 -8.35
C TRP A 126 -14.88 -13.30 -7.20
N LEU A 127 -14.52 -12.90 -5.96
CA LEU A 127 -14.64 -13.76 -4.77
C LEU A 127 -16.10 -14.23 -4.57
N ILE A 128 -17.06 -13.32 -4.77
CA ILE A 128 -18.49 -13.65 -4.67
C ILE A 128 -18.90 -14.60 -5.81
N ALA A 129 -18.49 -14.30 -7.04
CA ALA A 129 -18.82 -15.10 -8.22
C ALA A 129 -18.22 -16.52 -8.16
N ALA A 130 -17.05 -16.69 -7.53
CA ALA A 130 -16.39 -17.99 -7.35
C ALA A 130 -17.00 -18.83 -6.22
N ALA A 131 -17.67 -18.22 -5.24
CA ALA A 131 -18.19 -18.91 -4.05
C ALA A 131 -19.11 -20.11 -4.34
N PRO A 132 -20.05 -20.07 -5.31
CA PRO A 132 -20.90 -21.22 -5.65
C PRO A 132 -20.12 -22.44 -6.16
N PHE A 133 -18.94 -22.24 -6.73
CA PHE A 133 -18.08 -23.28 -7.31
C PHE A 133 -17.06 -23.84 -6.31
N SER A 134 -17.08 -23.35 -5.07
CA SER A 134 -16.19 -23.80 -4.00
C SER A 134 -16.47 -25.22 -3.56
N THR A 135 -15.44 -25.90 -3.09
CA THR A 135 -15.50 -27.25 -2.50
C THR A 135 -16.30 -27.29 -1.20
N TRP A 136 -16.27 -26.19 -0.40
CA TRP A 136 -17.10 -26.05 0.80
C TRP A 136 -17.74 -24.65 0.86
N ARG A 137 -18.96 -24.55 0.32
CA ARG A 137 -19.70 -23.30 0.19
C ARG A 137 -19.94 -22.59 1.52
N GLY A 138 -20.29 -23.35 2.58
CA GLY A 138 -20.52 -22.76 3.91
C GLY A 138 -19.29 -22.06 4.49
N GLY A 139 -18.12 -22.69 4.38
CA GLY A 139 -16.86 -22.10 4.83
C GLY A 139 -16.47 -20.84 4.04
N VAL A 140 -16.71 -20.85 2.72
CA VAL A 140 -16.46 -19.67 1.87
C VAL A 140 -17.39 -18.51 2.22
N VAL A 141 -18.67 -18.75 2.45
CA VAL A 141 -19.62 -17.71 2.86
C VAL A 141 -19.17 -17.07 4.18
N GLY A 142 -18.75 -17.86 5.17
CA GLY A 142 -18.19 -17.35 6.42
C GLY A 142 -16.96 -16.50 6.21
N SER A 143 -16.04 -16.94 5.34
CA SER A 143 -14.81 -16.19 4.97
C SER A 143 -15.13 -14.87 4.25
N LEU A 144 -16.10 -14.88 3.33
CA LEU A 144 -16.57 -13.68 2.64
C LEU A 144 -17.18 -12.66 3.61
N ILE A 145 -18.07 -13.12 4.51
CA ILE A 145 -18.68 -12.24 5.52
C ILE A 145 -17.58 -11.58 6.38
N LEU A 146 -16.60 -12.35 6.84
CA LEU A 146 -15.49 -11.84 7.62
C LEU A 146 -14.67 -10.82 6.81
N TYR A 147 -14.33 -11.13 5.56
CA TYR A 147 -13.56 -10.26 4.68
C TYR A 147 -14.28 -8.94 4.41
N PHE A 148 -15.55 -8.98 4.02
CA PHE A 148 -16.33 -7.77 3.74
C PHE A 148 -16.63 -6.95 4.98
N ARG A 149 -16.76 -7.58 6.14
CA ARG A 149 -16.99 -6.89 7.42
C ARG A 149 -15.75 -6.22 7.98
N THR A 150 -14.56 -6.84 7.86
CA THR A 150 -13.38 -6.40 8.61
C THR A 150 -12.24 -5.87 7.73
N ASN A 151 -11.99 -6.45 6.55
CA ASN A 151 -10.81 -6.16 5.75
C ASN A 151 -11.11 -5.22 4.57
N PHE A 152 -12.12 -5.55 3.78
CA PHE A 152 -12.48 -4.80 2.59
C PHE A 152 -12.85 -3.32 2.84
N PRO A 153 -13.52 -2.95 3.95
CA PRO A 153 -13.83 -1.55 4.26
C PRO A 153 -12.62 -0.63 4.35
N MET A 154 -11.42 -1.17 4.66
CA MET A 154 -10.20 -0.37 4.74
C MET A 154 -9.84 0.32 3.42
N LEU A 155 -10.29 -0.23 2.29
CA LEU A 155 -10.15 0.41 0.98
C LEU A 155 -10.87 1.76 0.93
N PHE A 156 -12.04 1.87 1.51
CA PHE A 156 -12.88 3.06 1.48
C PHE A 156 -12.53 4.06 2.59
N VAL A 157 -12.09 3.57 3.74
CA VAL A 157 -11.79 4.39 4.92
C VAL A 157 -10.70 5.42 4.60
N ILE A 158 -9.56 4.98 4.11
CA ILE A 158 -8.41 5.88 3.86
C ILE A 158 -8.66 6.74 2.62
N ALA A 159 -8.97 6.13 1.46
CA ALA A 159 -9.17 6.86 0.21
C ALA A 159 -10.40 7.76 0.23
N GLY A 160 -11.46 7.33 0.91
CA GLY A 160 -12.73 8.06 0.95
C GLY A 160 -12.71 9.29 1.85
N LEU A 161 -11.98 9.26 2.96
CA LEU A 161 -12.03 10.31 3.97
C LEU A 161 -10.81 11.25 3.96
N THR A 162 -9.68 10.84 3.37
CA THR A 162 -8.46 11.65 3.30
C THR A 162 -8.50 12.51 2.04
N LEU A 163 -8.67 13.83 2.16
CA LEU A 163 -8.80 14.74 1.03
C LEU A 163 -7.55 15.57 0.80
N THR A 164 -6.99 16.17 1.86
CA THR A 164 -5.93 17.15 1.76
C THR A 164 -4.55 16.52 1.99
N TRP A 165 -3.50 17.22 1.54
CA TRP A 165 -2.12 16.79 1.78
C TRP A 165 -1.78 16.71 3.28
N SER A 166 -2.33 17.63 4.10
CA SER A 166 -2.15 17.60 5.56
C SER A 166 -2.83 16.37 6.19
N GLU A 167 -3.97 15.94 5.66
CA GLU A 167 -4.65 14.70 6.08
C GLU A 167 -3.88 13.44 5.67
N CYS A 168 -3.27 13.42 4.47
CA CYS A 168 -2.36 12.35 4.08
C CYS A 168 -1.20 12.20 5.07
N ARG A 169 -0.59 13.32 5.47
CA ARG A 169 0.47 13.31 6.49
C ARG A 169 -0.03 12.83 7.85
N SER A 170 -1.28 13.13 8.22
CA SER A 170 -1.87 12.65 9.47
C SER A 170 -2.11 11.13 9.41
N MET A 171 -2.55 10.61 8.27
CA MET A 171 -2.72 9.17 8.05
C MET A 171 -1.36 8.44 8.11
N MET A 172 -0.32 8.99 7.45
CA MET A 172 1.05 8.46 7.55
C MET A 172 1.55 8.44 9.00
N ARG A 173 1.25 9.49 9.80
CA ARG A 173 1.58 9.54 11.23
C ARG A 173 0.84 8.50 12.04
N ALA A 174 -0.46 8.27 11.78
CA ALA A 174 -1.24 7.26 12.49
C ALA A 174 -0.63 5.86 12.32
N ILE A 175 -0.20 5.50 11.09
CA ILE A 175 0.50 4.24 10.83
C ILE A 175 1.89 4.25 11.51
N ALA A 176 2.64 5.34 11.43
CA ALA A 176 3.96 5.45 12.03
C ALA A 176 3.93 5.29 13.56
N TRP A 177 2.91 5.84 14.24
CA TRP A 177 2.73 5.67 15.69
C TRP A 177 2.28 4.26 16.09
N ALA A 178 1.70 3.50 15.17
CA ALA A 178 1.39 2.09 15.42
C ALA A 178 2.67 1.24 15.59
N VAL A 179 3.78 1.63 14.94
CA VAL A 179 5.03 0.86 14.94
C VAL A 179 5.63 0.68 16.35
N PRO A 180 5.90 1.76 17.12
CA PRO A 180 6.42 1.60 18.49
C PRO A 180 5.46 0.84 19.40
N THR A 181 4.14 0.93 19.20
CA THR A 181 3.17 0.15 19.98
C THR A 181 3.34 -1.34 19.78
N VAL A 182 3.48 -1.79 18.52
CA VAL A 182 3.71 -3.20 18.19
C VAL A 182 5.08 -3.68 18.70
N MET A 183 6.10 -2.83 18.61
CA MET A 183 7.44 -3.15 19.10
C MET A 183 7.47 -3.30 20.64
N LEU A 184 6.78 -2.41 21.35
CA LEU A 184 6.63 -2.47 22.82
C LEU A 184 5.86 -3.73 23.22
N ALA A 185 4.79 -4.07 22.51
CA ALA A 185 4.04 -5.29 22.77
C ALA A 185 4.94 -6.54 22.69
N ALA A 186 5.83 -6.62 21.71
CA ALA A 186 6.80 -7.70 21.58
C ALA A 186 7.88 -7.71 22.67
N GLY A 187 8.18 -6.56 23.25
CA GLY A 187 9.11 -6.47 24.37
C GLY A 187 8.50 -6.86 25.72
N ILE A 188 7.18 -6.63 25.90
CA ILE A 188 6.46 -6.87 27.14
C ILE A 188 5.84 -8.28 27.18
N PHE A 189 5.36 -8.76 26.04
CA PHE A 189 4.65 -10.05 25.91
C PHE A 189 5.34 -10.97 24.88
N PRO A 190 6.63 -11.28 25.05
CA PRO A 190 7.29 -12.25 24.17
C PRO A 190 6.79 -13.66 24.51
N SER A 191 6.37 -14.41 23.51
CA SER A 191 6.14 -15.85 23.64
C SER A 191 7.45 -16.61 23.47
N GLY A 192 7.62 -17.67 24.27
CA GLY A 192 8.80 -18.54 24.22
C GLY A 192 9.86 -18.15 25.23
N GLY A 193 9.82 -18.77 26.42
CA GLY A 193 10.78 -18.54 27.51
C GLY A 193 12.16 -19.18 27.32
N ASP A 194 12.39 -19.99 26.28
CA ASP A 194 13.64 -20.70 26.07
C ASP A 194 14.72 -19.77 25.49
N PRO A 195 15.96 -19.81 26.04
CA PRO A 195 17.07 -19.09 25.47
C PRO A 195 17.35 -19.57 24.05
N GLY A 196 17.14 -18.69 23.07
CA GLY A 196 17.33 -18.99 21.65
C GLY A 196 16.06 -19.30 20.87
N ALA A 197 14.89 -19.27 21.49
CA ALA A 197 13.61 -19.35 20.81
C ALA A 197 13.40 -18.16 19.85
N ARG A 198 12.63 -18.39 18.79
CA ARG A 198 12.23 -17.33 17.86
C ARG A 198 11.30 -16.32 18.55
N LEU A 199 11.46 -15.04 18.22
CA LEU A 199 10.55 -14.02 18.70
C LEU A 199 9.15 -14.25 18.10
N THR A 200 8.18 -14.52 18.96
CA THR A 200 6.76 -14.63 18.68
C THR A 200 5.99 -13.76 19.67
N LEU A 201 4.71 -13.53 19.43
CA LEU A 201 3.83 -12.85 20.36
C LEU A 201 2.89 -13.87 20.99
N GLU A 202 2.47 -13.63 22.23
CA GLU A 202 1.48 -14.49 22.90
C GLU A 202 0.05 -14.30 22.40
N PHE A 203 -0.19 -13.24 21.60
CA PHE A 203 -1.54 -12.84 21.18
C PHE A 203 -1.57 -12.26 19.76
N GLY A 204 -2.75 -12.30 19.17
CA GLY A 204 -3.10 -11.55 17.98
C GLY A 204 -2.88 -12.28 16.66
N SER A 205 -3.28 -11.63 15.58
CA SER A 205 -3.23 -12.18 14.23
C SER A 205 -1.85 -12.18 13.59
N ILE A 206 -0.85 -11.64 14.28
CA ILE A 206 0.56 -11.63 13.89
C ILE A 206 1.43 -12.28 14.98
N ALA A 207 0.86 -13.26 15.69
CA ALA A 207 1.55 -13.96 16.77
C ALA A 207 2.73 -14.79 16.27
N ASP A 208 2.61 -15.43 15.09
CA ASP A 208 3.71 -16.16 14.46
C ASP A 208 4.87 -15.24 14.10
N SER A 209 6.08 -15.73 14.27
CA SER A 209 7.32 -14.98 14.01
C SER A 209 7.44 -14.49 12.56
N ASN A 210 6.92 -15.23 11.58
CA ASN A 210 6.97 -14.81 10.18
C ASN A 210 5.95 -13.71 9.90
N ASP A 211 4.76 -13.80 10.49
CA ASP A 211 3.70 -12.80 10.37
C ASP A 211 4.12 -11.49 11.03
N TYR A 212 4.75 -11.59 12.20
CA TYR A 212 5.31 -10.44 12.90
C TYR A 212 6.42 -9.76 12.10
N ALA A 213 7.35 -10.54 11.50
CA ALA A 213 8.37 -9.99 10.62
C ALA A 213 7.77 -9.29 9.39
N CYS A 214 6.75 -9.88 8.76
CA CYS A 214 6.05 -9.27 7.63
C CYS A 214 5.36 -7.97 8.03
N HIS A 215 4.70 -7.95 9.17
CA HIS A 215 4.09 -6.73 9.68
C HIS A 215 5.14 -5.62 9.88
N LEU A 216 6.28 -5.93 10.51
CA LEU A 216 7.34 -4.95 10.73
C LEU A 216 7.93 -4.42 9.41
N VAL A 217 8.26 -5.26 8.43
CA VAL A 217 8.81 -4.79 7.15
C VAL A 217 7.82 -3.92 6.38
N LEU A 218 6.51 -4.12 6.60
CA LEU A 218 5.45 -3.29 6.04
C LEU A 218 5.39 -1.90 6.71
N VAL A 219 5.48 -1.84 8.05
CA VAL A 219 5.21 -0.60 8.78
C VAL A 219 6.45 0.24 9.06
N LEU A 220 7.65 -0.33 9.09
CA LEU A 220 8.91 0.39 9.28
C LEU A 220 9.14 1.54 8.30
N PRO A 221 8.78 1.46 7.00
CA PRO A 221 8.87 2.59 6.08
C PRO A 221 8.12 3.84 6.51
N PHE A 222 7.06 3.72 7.31
CA PHE A 222 6.33 4.88 7.86
C PHE A 222 7.12 5.55 8.99
N LEU A 223 7.87 4.80 9.77
CA LEU A 223 8.78 5.35 10.77
C LEU A 223 10.00 6.00 10.10
N ILE A 224 10.53 5.41 9.03
CA ILE A 224 11.54 6.03 8.16
C ILE A 224 11.02 7.36 7.58
N TRP A 225 9.75 7.41 7.17
CA TRP A 225 9.13 8.64 6.70
C TRP A 225 9.15 9.74 7.79
N VAL A 226 8.84 9.40 9.05
CA VAL A 226 8.96 10.34 10.19
C VAL A 226 10.39 10.83 10.32
N ALA A 227 11.38 9.93 10.32
CA ALA A 227 12.80 10.27 10.43
C ALA A 227 13.29 11.23 9.31
N LEU A 228 12.77 11.07 8.09
CA LEU A 228 13.15 11.89 6.93
C LEU A 228 12.36 13.20 6.80
N SER A 229 11.18 13.29 7.44
CA SER A 229 10.25 14.42 7.26
C SER A 229 10.20 15.38 8.43
N THR A 230 10.61 14.96 9.63
CA THR A 230 10.57 15.80 10.83
C THR A 230 11.70 16.82 10.87
N LYS A 231 11.42 18.00 11.44
CA LYS A 231 12.42 19.05 11.73
C LYS A 231 13.05 18.89 13.12
N SER A 232 12.37 18.22 14.05
CA SER A 232 12.86 17.96 15.41
C SER A 232 13.97 16.91 15.40
N LYS A 233 15.17 17.27 15.85
CA LYS A 233 16.32 16.36 15.93
C LYS A 233 16.08 15.22 16.90
N ALA A 234 15.42 15.48 18.04
CA ALA A 234 15.07 14.46 19.01
C ALA A 234 14.11 13.41 18.40
N LEU A 235 13.05 13.86 17.72
CA LEU A 235 12.11 12.95 17.05
C LEU A 235 12.77 12.20 15.87
N GLN A 236 13.70 12.85 15.15
CA GLN A 236 14.47 12.20 14.09
C GLN A 236 15.34 11.08 14.64
N LEU A 237 16.05 11.33 15.74
CA LEU A 237 16.89 10.34 16.42
C LEU A 237 16.04 9.19 16.97
N ALA A 238 14.93 9.50 17.65
CA ALA A 238 14.00 8.51 18.16
C ALA A 238 13.43 7.62 17.04
N ALA A 239 13.05 8.21 15.91
CA ALA A 239 12.54 7.46 14.77
C ALA A 239 13.60 6.53 14.15
N TRP A 240 14.85 6.99 14.00
CA TRP A 240 15.96 6.13 13.55
C TRP A 240 16.30 5.03 14.55
N GLY A 241 16.28 5.34 15.85
CA GLY A 241 16.42 4.34 16.93
C GLY A 241 15.32 3.27 16.84
N GLY A 242 14.07 3.70 16.62
CA GLY A 242 12.95 2.80 16.41
C GLY A 242 13.10 1.93 15.16
N VAL A 243 13.59 2.49 14.04
CA VAL A 243 13.89 1.70 12.83
C VAL A 243 14.95 0.65 13.11
N SER A 244 16.05 1.02 13.77
CA SER A 244 17.13 0.08 14.14
C SER A 244 16.62 -1.03 15.06
N TYR A 245 15.82 -0.67 16.06
CA TYR A 245 15.19 -1.65 16.96
C TYR A 245 14.21 -2.58 16.21
N GLY A 246 13.41 -2.04 15.29
CA GLY A 246 12.51 -2.85 14.46
C GLY A 246 13.24 -3.83 13.56
N VAL A 247 14.38 -3.40 12.97
CA VAL A 247 15.25 -4.32 12.22
C VAL A 247 15.79 -5.43 13.15
N LEU A 248 16.25 -5.09 14.35
CA LEU A 248 16.69 -6.07 15.33
C LEU A 248 15.58 -7.08 15.68
N LEU A 249 14.34 -6.61 15.87
CA LEU A 249 13.21 -7.50 16.13
C LEU A 249 12.94 -8.44 14.95
N ILE A 250 13.00 -7.94 13.70
CA ILE A 250 12.88 -8.80 12.50
C ILE A 250 13.95 -9.89 12.52
N LEU A 251 15.18 -9.55 12.86
CA LEU A 251 16.29 -10.52 12.96
C LEU A 251 16.03 -11.56 14.06
N LYS A 252 15.51 -11.14 15.23
CA LYS A 252 15.13 -12.05 16.34
C LYS A 252 13.98 -13.00 15.98
N THR A 253 13.13 -12.67 15.00
CA THR A 253 12.11 -13.62 14.53
C THR A 253 12.72 -14.82 13.79
N ALA A 254 13.99 -14.76 13.36
CA ALA A 254 14.64 -15.74 12.50
C ALA A 254 13.82 -16.11 11.25
N SER A 255 13.04 -15.14 10.73
CA SER A 255 12.20 -15.31 9.54
C SER A 255 13.04 -15.07 8.27
N ARG A 256 13.31 -16.14 7.51
CA ARG A 256 13.99 -16.04 6.20
C ARG A 256 13.22 -15.17 5.22
N GLY A 257 11.89 -15.30 5.19
CA GLY A 257 11.02 -14.45 4.36
C GLY A 257 11.08 -12.96 4.74
N GLY A 258 11.14 -12.65 6.05
CA GLY A 258 11.31 -11.29 6.56
C GLY A 258 12.67 -10.69 6.14
N LEU A 259 13.74 -11.49 6.14
CA LEU A 259 15.07 -11.05 5.69
C LEU A 259 15.13 -10.78 4.18
N VAL A 260 14.55 -11.67 3.37
CA VAL A 260 14.45 -11.45 1.91
C VAL A 260 13.68 -10.18 1.62
N ALA A 261 12.58 -9.92 2.35
CA ALA A 261 11.81 -8.70 2.23
C ALA A 261 12.59 -7.45 2.67
N LEU A 262 13.37 -7.54 3.76
CA LEU A 262 14.26 -6.46 4.19
C LEU A 262 15.34 -6.19 3.13
N GLY A 263 15.95 -7.25 2.57
CA GLY A 263 16.90 -7.16 1.46
C GLY A 263 16.32 -6.50 0.22
N ALA A 264 15.07 -6.84 -0.15
CA ALA A 264 14.34 -6.20 -1.24
C ALA A 264 14.10 -4.70 -0.96
N GLY A 265 13.79 -4.35 0.30
CA GLY A 265 13.68 -2.96 0.74
C GLY A 265 15.01 -2.20 0.63
N CYS A 266 16.12 -2.79 1.05
CA CYS A 266 17.46 -2.23 0.90
C CYS A 266 17.83 -2.04 -0.59
N LEU A 267 17.56 -3.04 -1.43
CA LEU A 267 17.78 -2.94 -2.87
C LEU A 267 16.93 -1.83 -3.51
N TYR A 268 15.63 -1.74 -3.15
CA TYR A 268 14.78 -0.65 -3.58
C TYR A 268 15.37 0.72 -3.20
N TRP A 269 15.87 0.84 -1.95
CA TRP A 269 16.49 2.07 -1.46
C TRP A 269 17.78 2.39 -2.23
N LEU A 270 18.65 1.42 -2.50
CA LEU A 270 19.86 1.61 -3.31
C LEU A 270 19.53 2.07 -4.73
N VAL A 271 18.48 1.55 -5.34
CA VAL A 271 18.07 1.92 -6.71
C VAL A 271 17.43 3.32 -6.76
N ARG A 272 16.56 3.65 -5.81
CA ARG A 272 15.72 4.85 -5.85
C ARG A 272 16.17 5.98 -4.93
N GLY A 273 17.00 5.69 -3.94
CA GLY A 273 17.52 6.66 -2.97
C GLY A 273 18.49 7.65 -3.58
N THR A 274 18.67 8.79 -2.89
CA THR A 274 19.72 9.77 -3.21
C THR A 274 21.10 9.21 -2.87
N MET A 275 22.16 9.79 -3.47
CA MET A 275 23.55 9.34 -3.18
C MET A 275 23.87 9.33 -1.68
N ARG A 276 23.47 10.38 -0.95
CA ARG A 276 23.65 10.42 0.52
C ARG A 276 22.95 9.27 1.24
N GLN A 277 21.73 8.95 0.81
CA GLN A 277 20.96 7.84 1.39
C GLN A 277 21.56 6.46 1.05
N ARG A 278 22.14 6.30 -0.14
CA ARG A 278 22.85 5.08 -0.56
C ARG A 278 24.09 4.85 0.30
N ILE A 279 24.91 5.90 0.44
CA ILE A 279 26.13 5.86 1.27
C ILE A 279 25.76 5.55 2.73
N ALA A 280 24.71 6.19 3.28
CA ALA A 280 24.25 5.93 4.64
C ALA A 280 23.79 4.48 4.82
N LEU A 281 23.07 3.92 3.85
CA LEU A 281 22.63 2.51 3.91
C LEU A 281 23.82 1.54 3.84
N LEU A 282 24.80 1.81 2.97
CA LEU A 282 26.01 0.98 2.86
C LEU A 282 26.88 1.05 4.14
N ALA A 283 27.00 2.24 4.73
CA ALA A 283 27.69 2.42 6.01
C ALA A 283 26.97 1.73 7.19
N LEU A 284 25.64 1.58 7.11
CA LEU A 284 24.85 0.85 8.11
C LEU A 284 25.02 -0.66 8.01
N GLY A 285 25.40 -1.19 6.86
CA GLY A 285 25.56 -2.64 6.63
C GLY A 285 26.46 -3.33 7.65
N PRO A 286 27.71 -2.88 7.88
CA PRO A 286 28.57 -3.43 8.90
C PRO A 286 28.01 -3.36 10.32
N VAL A 287 27.27 -2.27 10.65
CA VAL A 287 26.63 -2.12 11.97
C VAL A 287 25.51 -3.16 12.15
N VAL A 288 24.71 -3.39 11.12
CA VAL A 288 23.68 -4.44 11.13
C VAL A 288 24.31 -5.82 11.21
N ALA A 289 25.39 -6.09 10.48
CA ALA A 289 26.12 -7.35 10.55
C ALA A 289 26.69 -7.60 11.95
N PHE A 290 27.28 -6.58 12.58
CA PHE A 290 27.74 -6.66 13.97
C PHE A 290 26.59 -6.93 14.94
N ALA A 291 25.47 -6.21 14.78
CA ALA A 291 24.28 -6.41 15.63
C ALA A 291 23.70 -7.83 15.48
N LEU A 292 23.73 -8.39 14.27
CA LEU A 292 23.35 -9.80 14.03
C LEU A 292 24.17 -10.74 14.90
N VAL A 293 25.50 -10.61 14.84
CA VAL A 293 26.42 -11.49 15.59
C VAL A 293 26.30 -11.27 17.09
N ALA A 294 26.12 -10.02 17.54
CA ALA A 294 26.14 -9.66 18.96
C ALA A 294 24.82 -9.94 19.70
N PHE A 295 23.67 -9.78 19.02
CA PHE A 295 22.35 -9.75 19.69
C PHE A 295 21.38 -10.85 19.23
N VAL A 296 21.72 -11.59 18.16
CA VAL A 296 20.86 -12.69 17.67
C VAL A 296 21.43 -14.02 18.16
N PRO A 297 20.60 -14.90 18.77
CA PRO A 297 21.05 -16.22 19.21
C PRO A 297 21.67 -17.03 18.07
N ARG A 298 22.71 -17.85 18.40
CA ARG A 298 23.39 -18.70 17.40
C ARG A 298 22.43 -19.62 16.66
N SER A 299 21.46 -20.22 17.35
CA SER A 299 20.40 -21.04 16.76
C SER A 299 19.62 -20.31 15.67
N SER A 300 19.24 -19.06 15.93
CA SER A 300 18.55 -18.20 14.96
C SER A 300 19.46 -17.81 13.79
N LEU A 301 20.77 -17.56 14.03
CA LEU A 301 21.74 -17.28 12.96
C LEU A 301 21.95 -18.48 12.05
N ILE A 302 22.14 -19.68 12.62
CA ILE A 302 22.26 -20.94 11.86
C ILE A 302 20.99 -21.12 11.00
N ARG A 303 19.81 -20.97 11.58
CA ARG A 303 18.53 -21.07 10.85
C ARG A 303 18.41 -20.06 9.70
N ILE A 304 18.88 -18.82 9.89
CA ILE A 304 18.89 -17.78 8.88
C ILE A 304 19.82 -18.14 7.71
N LEU A 305 21.00 -18.68 8.01
CA LEU A 305 22.02 -19.00 7.03
C LEU A 305 21.80 -20.36 6.35
N SER A 306 21.01 -21.26 6.96
CA SER A 306 20.71 -22.59 6.40
C SER A 306 19.62 -22.46 5.31
N PHE A 307 20.03 -22.41 4.06
CA PHE A 307 19.11 -22.36 2.91
C PHE A 307 18.81 -23.75 2.34
N SER A 308 19.58 -24.77 2.67
CA SER A 308 19.44 -26.14 2.17
C SER A 308 19.34 -27.15 3.33
N ALA A 309 18.63 -28.24 3.11
CA ALA A 309 18.59 -29.38 4.01
C ALA A 309 19.97 -30.11 4.11
N ALA A 310 20.87 -29.83 3.18
CA ALA A 310 22.22 -30.37 3.15
C ALA A 310 23.23 -29.54 3.97
N ASP A 311 22.82 -28.38 4.52
CA ASP A 311 23.70 -27.53 5.31
C ASP A 311 23.99 -28.19 6.66
N GLU A 312 25.27 -28.47 6.93
CA GLU A 312 25.75 -29.00 8.21
C GLU A 312 25.34 -28.02 9.35
N GLY A 313 24.58 -28.53 10.33
CA GLY A 313 24.09 -27.76 11.47
C GLY A 313 22.68 -27.14 11.31
N ALA A 314 21.96 -27.39 10.20
CA ALA A 314 20.57 -27.04 10.12
C ALA A 314 19.75 -27.81 11.17
N SER A 315 18.91 -27.12 11.96
CA SER A 315 18.03 -27.79 12.92
C SER A 315 16.98 -28.63 12.18
N GLU A 316 16.60 -29.79 12.75
CA GLU A 316 15.53 -30.65 12.20
C GLU A 316 14.23 -29.87 11.97
N GLU A 317 13.89 -28.93 12.86
CA GLU A 317 12.73 -28.03 12.74
C GLU A 317 12.86 -27.10 11.51
N ALA A 318 14.05 -26.60 11.19
CA ALA A 318 14.26 -25.74 10.03
C ALA A 318 14.14 -26.53 8.71
N ILE A 319 14.63 -27.76 8.69
CA ILE A 319 14.54 -28.70 7.56
C ILE A 319 13.06 -29.10 7.37
N GLY A 320 12.39 -29.54 8.43
CA GLY A 320 10.97 -29.92 8.39
C GLY A 320 10.08 -28.77 7.89
N SER A 321 10.31 -27.57 8.41
CA SER A 321 9.57 -26.36 7.96
C SER A 321 9.82 -26.03 6.48
N SER A 322 11.03 -26.18 5.96
CA SER A 322 11.33 -25.90 4.55
C SER A 322 10.73 -26.94 3.61
N THR A 323 10.80 -28.22 3.99
CA THR A 323 10.23 -29.35 3.24
C THR A 323 8.69 -29.21 3.18
N MET A 324 8.05 -28.93 4.31
CA MET A 324 6.61 -28.71 4.37
C MET A 324 6.18 -27.54 3.46
N ARG A 325 6.87 -26.39 3.51
CA ARG A 325 6.55 -25.25 2.65
C ARG A 325 6.72 -25.54 1.16
N ARG A 326 7.75 -26.29 0.80
CA ARG A 326 7.95 -26.73 -0.58
C ARG A 326 6.79 -27.62 -1.03
N TYR A 327 6.43 -28.59 -0.22
CA TYR A 327 5.28 -29.44 -0.49
C TYR A 327 3.98 -28.64 -0.65
N LEU A 328 3.66 -27.72 0.28
CA LEU A 328 2.45 -26.90 0.21
C LEU A 328 2.45 -25.96 -1.01
N LEU A 329 3.62 -25.47 -1.41
CA LEU A 329 3.78 -24.70 -2.65
C LEU A 329 3.45 -25.58 -3.88
N GLU A 330 3.99 -26.80 -3.95
CA GLU A 330 3.73 -27.74 -5.04
C GLU A 330 2.24 -28.10 -5.08
N GLN A 331 1.59 -28.38 -3.94
CA GLN A 331 0.16 -28.66 -3.87
C GLN A 331 -0.69 -27.44 -4.28
N SER A 332 -0.33 -26.23 -3.83
CA SER A 332 -1.09 -25.03 -4.22
C SER A 332 -1.04 -24.75 -5.72
N ILE A 333 0.09 -25.03 -6.37
CA ILE A 333 0.21 -24.97 -7.83
C ILE A 333 -0.63 -26.06 -8.47
N ARG A 334 -0.57 -27.29 -7.96
CA ARG A 334 -1.39 -28.42 -8.46
C ARG A 334 -2.87 -28.10 -8.39
N TYR A 335 -3.37 -27.58 -7.25
CA TYR A 335 -4.78 -27.21 -7.11
C TYR A 335 -5.18 -26.04 -7.99
N THR A 336 -4.27 -25.09 -8.25
CA THR A 336 -4.48 -24.04 -9.25
C THR A 336 -4.68 -24.64 -10.65
N MET A 337 -3.89 -25.64 -11.02
CA MET A 337 -3.98 -26.29 -12.33
C MET A 337 -5.26 -27.18 -12.44
N GLN A 338 -5.72 -27.76 -11.36
CA GLN A 338 -6.95 -28.56 -11.30
C GLN A 338 -8.21 -27.69 -11.31
N HIS A 339 -8.14 -26.50 -10.70
CA HIS A 339 -9.26 -25.56 -10.56
C HIS A 339 -8.91 -24.17 -11.09
N PRO A 340 -8.53 -24.01 -12.38
CA PRO A 340 -7.87 -22.80 -12.87
C PRO A 340 -8.75 -21.55 -12.92
N ILE A 341 -10.09 -21.70 -12.98
CA ILE A 341 -11.03 -20.59 -13.13
C ILE A 341 -11.47 -20.07 -11.76
N PHE A 342 -12.15 -20.87 -10.99
CA PHE A 342 -12.78 -20.46 -9.73
C PHE A 342 -11.99 -20.82 -8.48
N GLY A 343 -10.98 -21.70 -8.59
CA GLY A 343 -10.23 -22.23 -7.46
C GLY A 343 -11.07 -23.19 -6.60
N ILE A 344 -10.50 -23.59 -5.46
CA ILE A 344 -11.14 -24.49 -4.50
C ILE A 344 -12.04 -23.76 -3.49
N GLY A 345 -11.99 -22.42 -3.47
CA GLY A 345 -12.75 -21.55 -2.58
C GLY A 345 -11.88 -20.74 -1.61
N MET A 346 -12.30 -19.53 -1.31
CA MET A 346 -11.62 -18.61 -0.42
C MET A 346 -11.40 -19.20 0.98
N ASN A 347 -10.15 -19.18 1.49
CA ASN A 347 -9.72 -19.78 2.76
C ASN A 347 -10.01 -21.29 2.89
N GLN A 348 -10.06 -22.02 1.76
CA GLN A 348 -10.34 -23.46 1.78
C GLN A 348 -9.09 -24.32 1.62
N PHE A 349 -7.95 -23.76 1.29
CA PHE A 349 -6.73 -24.54 1.05
C PHE A 349 -6.37 -25.48 2.20
N PRO A 350 -6.33 -25.07 3.48
CA PRO A 350 -5.95 -25.97 4.58
C PRO A 350 -6.92 -27.15 4.71
N ILE A 351 -8.22 -26.91 4.54
CA ILE A 351 -9.25 -27.93 4.68
C ILE A 351 -9.23 -28.88 3.48
N PHE A 352 -9.04 -28.33 2.28
CA PHE A 352 -8.98 -29.13 1.07
C PHE A 352 -7.72 -30.01 1.06
N GLU A 353 -6.55 -29.45 1.40
CA GLU A 353 -5.29 -30.19 1.51
C GLU A 353 -5.38 -31.28 2.58
N GLY A 354 -5.87 -30.92 3.78
CA GLY A 354 -6.02 -31.87 4.88
C GLY A 354 -6.90 -33.07 4.53
N ASN A 355 -7.99 -32.87 3.75
CA ASN A 355 -8.93 -33.92 3.41
C ASN A 355 -8.55 -34.73 2.17
N HIS A 356 -7.82 -34.16 1.21
CA HIS A 356 -7.57 -34.78 -0.09
C HIS A 356 -6.16 -35.32 -0.28
N SER A 357 -5.21 -34.86 0.51
CA SER A 357 -3.86 -35.39 0.48
C SER A 357 -3.74 -36.63 1.38
N GLN A 358 -2.92 -37.59 0.97
CA GLN A 358 -2.64 -38.82 1.71
C GLN A 358 -1.20 -38.89 2.21
N ILE A 359 -0.54 -37.75 2.41
CA ILE A 359 0.86 -37.71 2.82
C ILE A 359 1.11 -38.42 4.17
N PHE A 360 0.09 -38.43 5.04
CA PHE A 360 0.08 -39.17 6.32
C PHE A 360 -0.83 -40.40 6.27
N GLY A 361 -1.03 -40.99 5.11
CA GLY A 361 -1.89 -42.17 4.91
C GLY A 361 -3.35 -41.83 4.66
N ASN A 362 -4.01 -41.12 5.55
CA ASN A 362 -5.44 -40.76 5.46
C ASN A 362 -5.74 -39.26 5.45
N HIS A 363 -4.73 -38.41 5.63
CA HIS A 363 -4.88 -36.95 5.60
C HIS A 363 -3.58 -36.25 5.17
N GLY A 364 -3.69 -34.97 4.79
CA GLY A 364 -2.58 -34.08 4.49
C GLY A 364 -2.21 -33.14 5.64
N TYR A 365 -1.50 -32.09 5.31
CA TYR A 365 -1.23 -30.97 6.22
C TYR A 365 -2.47 -30.07 6.33
N TRP A 366 -2.90 -29.75 7.52
CA TRP A 366 -3.93 -28.77 7.80
C TRP A 366 -3.33 -27.34 7.88
N HIS A 367 -2.39 -27.04 6.98
CA HIS A 367 -1.66 -25.80 6.98
C HIS A 367 -1.97 -24.94 5.76
N GLU A 368 -1.77 -23.64 5.90
CA GLU A 368 -1.90 -22.68 4.84
C GLU A 368 -0.77 -22.80 3.81
N THR A 369 -0.94 -22.17 2.63
CA THR A 369 0.02 -22.23 1.51
C THR A 369 1.38 -21.63 1.82
N HIS A 370 1.49 -20.77 2.83
CA HIS A 370 2.65 -19.91 3.12
C HIS A 370 3.18 -19.14 1.90
N ASN A 371 2.29 -18.83 0.96
CA ASN A 371 2.55 -17.98 -0.20
C ASN A 371 1.24 -17.35 -0.66
N THR A 372 1.11 -16.03 -0.53
CA THR A 372 -0.11 -15.30 -0.88
C THR A 372 -0.52 -15.47 -2.36
N TYR A 373 0.44 -15.53 -3.26
CA TYR A 373 0.14 -15.61 -4.68
C TYR A 373 -0.44 -16.97 -5.06
N THR A 374 0.13 -18.04 -4.53
CA THR A 374 -0.41 -19.39 -4.76
C THR A 374 -1.64 -19.66 -3.90
N GLN A 375 -1.80 -18.99 -2.74
CA GLN A 375 -3.06 -18.97 -2.01
C GLN A 375 -4.19 -18.45 -2.91
N ILE A 376 -4.03 -17.24 -3.45
CA ILE A 376 -5.07 -16.63 -4.29
C ILE A 376 -5.34 -17.45 -5.54
N SER A 377 -4.30 -18.00 -6.19
CA SER A 377 -4.50 -18.79 -7.41
C SER A 377 -5.16 -20.13 -7.15
N SER A 378 -4.83 -20.83 -6.07
CA SER A 378 -5.46 -22.10 -5.74
C SER A 378 -6.89 -21.93 -5.21
N GLU A 379 -7.14 -20.88 -4.44
CA GLU A 379 -8.43 -20.64 -3.79
C GLU A 379 -9.43 -19.88 -4.67
N CYS A 380 -8.95 -18.98 -5.56
CA CYS A 380 -9.80 -18.10 -6.38
C CYS A 380 -9.52 -18.22 -7.88
N GLY A 381 -8.67 -19.17 -8.28
CA GLY A 381 -8.27 -19.37 -9.66
C GLY A 381 -7.31 -18.30 -10.21
N VAL A 382 -6.85 -18.51 -11.44
CA VAL A 382 -5.97 -17.57 -12.15
C VAL A 382 -6.57 -16.17 -12.31
N PRO A 383 -7.88 -16.00 -12.62
CA PRO A 383 -8.49 -14.68 -12.71
C PRO A 383 -8.42 -13.91 -11.38
N GLY A 384 -8.62 -14.59 -10.24
CA GLY A 384 -8.47 -14.01 -8.90
C GLY A 384 -7.03 -13.49 -8.68
N LEU A 385 -6.02 -14.30 -9.00
CA LEU A 385 -4.60 -13.89 -8.93
C LEU A 385 -4.30 -12.69 -9.82
N VAL A 386 -4.77 -12.70 -11.07
CA VAL A 386 -4.56 -11.59 -12.02
C VAL A 386 -5.14 -10.28 -11.46
N LEU A 387 -6.36 -10.31 -10.95
CA LEU A 387 -7.01 -9.13 -10.36
C LEU A 387 -6.27 -8.64 -9.11
N TYR A 388 -5.85 -9.55 -8.22
CA TYR A 388 -5.08 -9.20 -7.03
C TYR A 388 -3.76 -8.51 -7.38
N VAL A 389 -2.97 -9.12 -8.26
CA VAL A 389 -1.68 -8.57 -8.70
C VAL A 389 -1.88 -7.25 -9.46
N ALA A 390 -2.86 -7.18 -10.35
CA ALA A 390 -3.18 -5.97 -11.10
C ALA A 390 -3.55 -4.80 -10.18
N ALA A 391 -4.30 -5.05 -9.09
CA ALA A 391 -4.65 -4.02 -8.12
C ALA A 391 -3.40 -3.47 -7.40
N MET A 392 -2.50 -4.35 -6.94
CA MET A 392 -1.25 -3.95 -6.29
C MET A 392 -0.31 -3.20 -7.24
N VAL A 393 -0.14 -3.71 -8.45
CA VAL A 393 0.67 -3.08 -9.51
C VAL A 393 0.09 -1.71 -9.89
N SER A 394 -1.24 -1.61 -10.04
CA SER A 394 -1.92 -0.34 -10.32
C SER A 394 -1.69 0.69 -9.22
N ALA A 395 -1.77 0.29 -7.95
CA ALA A 395 -1.50 1.15 -6.80
C ALA A 395 -0.02 1.61 -6.78
N PHE A 396 0.92 0.70 -7.04
CA PHE A 396 2.35 1.03 -7.12
C PHE A 396 2.63 2.05 -8.24
N PHE A 397 2.11 1.82 -9.46
CA PHE A 397 2.29 2.75 -10.57
C PHE A 397 1.63 4.10 -10.33
N LEU A 398 0.50 4.14 -9.62
CA LEU A 398 -0.16 5.38 -9.25
C LEU A 398 0.75 6.25 -8.38
N VAL A 399 1.35 5.67 -7.32
CA VAL A 399 2.30 6.38 -6.44
C VAL A 399 3.59 6.72 -7.19
N ASN A 400 4.09 5.82 -8.06
CA ASN A 400 5.31 6.06 -8.83
C ASN A 400 5.16 7.24 -9.81
N ARG A 401 3.98 7.47 -10.38
CA ARG A 401 3.72 8.67 -11.19
C ARG A 401 3.85 9.95 -10.37
N VAL A 402 3.30 9.97 -9.16
CA VAL A 402 3.42 11.11 -8.23
C VAL A 402 4.88 11.30 -7.82
N TYR A 403 5.59 10.22 -7.48
CA TYR A 403 7.01 10.27 -7.14
C TYR A 403 7.87 10.88 -8.26
N ARG A 404 7.66 10.44 -9.52
CA ARG A 404 8.39 10.97 -10.68
C ARG A 404 8.14 12.47 -10.86
N LYS A 405 6.88 12.91 -10.79
CA LYS A 405 6.50 14.32 -10.89
C LYS A 405 7.07 15.17 -9.74
N ALA A 406 7.08 14.62 -8.51
CA ALA A 406 7.66 15.30 -7.35
C ALA A 406 9.20 15.34 -7.39
N ARG A 407 9.86 14.41 -8.09
CA ARG A 407 11.32 14.40 -8.25
C ARG A 407 11.83 15.56 -9.10
N GLU A 408 11.04 16.00 -10.06
CA GLU A 408 11.35 17.12 -10.96
C GLU A 408 11.15 18.49 -10.30
N ARG A 409 10.56 18.54 -9.07
CA ARG A 409 10.17 19.74 -8.35
C ARG A 409 10.81 19.80 -6.96
N PRO A 410 11.86 20.63 -6.77
CA PRO A 410 12.56 20.72 -5.48
C PRO A 410 11.66 21.10 -4.31
N GLU A 411 10.64 21.94 -4.55
CA GLU A 411 9.64 22.40 -3.57
C GLU A 411 8.73 21.26 -3.09
N CYS A 412 8.66 20.15 -3.82
CA CYS A 412 7.82 18.98 -3.51
C CYS A 412 8.60 17.85 -2.81
N LYS A 413 9.65 18.18 -2.05
CA LYS A 413 10.48 17.18 -1.34
C LYS A 413 9.67 16.32 -0.38
N ASP A 414 8.68 16.87 0.30
CA ASP A 414 7.78 16.18 1.21
C ASP A 414 6.92 15.13 0.48
N ILE A 415 6.37 15.48 -0.69
CA ILE A 415 5.61 14.55 -1.56
C ILE A 415 6.51 13.43 -2.04
N ARG A 416 7.73 13.74 -2.48
CA ARG A 416 8.72 12.76 -2.91
C ARG A 416 9.07 11.78 -1.80
N THR A 417 9.31 12.27 -0.58
CA THR A 417 9.65 11.42 0.57
C THR A 417 8.48 10.51 0.95
N THR A 418 7.25 11.05 0.98
CA THR A 418 6.04 10.29 1.30
C THR A 418 5.82 9.16 0.29
N THR A 419 5.86 9.48 -1.00
CA THR A 419 5.66 8.49 -2.06
C THR A 419 6.78 7.45 -2.11
N PHE A 420 8.04 7.84 -1.83
CA PHE A 420 9.16 6.90 -1.70
C PHE A 420 8.91 5.88 -0.59
N CYS A 421 8.49 6.32 0.61
CA CYS A 421 8.25 5.41 1.74
C CYS A 421 7.04 4.49 1.52
N ILE A 422 5.99 4.97 0.85
CA ILE A 422 4.85 4.11 0.48
C ILE A 422 5.28 3.02 -0.52
N MET A 423 6.05 3.37 -1.55
CA MET A 423 6.56 2.37 -2.50
C MET A 423 7.54 1.40 -1.84
N LEU A 424 8.35 1.85 -0.88
CA LEU A 424 9.21 0.99 -0.07
C LEU A 424 8.36 -0.02 0.71
N ALA A 425 7.30 0.44 1.40
CA ALA A 425 6.36 -0.42 2.12
C ALA A 425 5.68 -1.45 1.20
N MET A 426 5.27 -1.03 0.00
CA MET A 426 4.69 -1.95 -0.99
C MET A 426 5.70 -2.99 -1.46
N THR A 427 6.94 -2.59 -1.73
CA THR A 427 8.00 -3.52 -2.19
C THR A 427 8.31 -4.56 -1.11
N THR A 428 8.54 -4.14 0.13
CA THR A 428 8.83 -5.06 1.24
C THR A 428 7.66 -5.99 1.53
N TYR A 429 6.43 -5.47 1.54
CA TYR A 429 5.22 -6.25 1.74
C TYR A 429 5.01 -7.31 0.64
N CYS A 430 5.04 -6.91 -0.64
CA CYS A 430 4.87 -7.84 -1.76
C CYS A 430 5.94 -8.95 -1.76
N THR A 431 7.17 -8.65 -1.32
CA THR A 431 8.23 -9.66 -1.18
C THR A 431 7.96 -10.58 0.01
N ALA A 432 7.55 -10.04 1.17
CA ALA A 432 7.27 -10.84 2.36
C ALA A 432 6.11 -11.82 2.14
N THR A 433 5.07 -11.38 1.44
CA THR A 433 3.87 -12.20 1.17
C THR A 433 4.11 -13.36 0.18
N ALA A 434 5.25 -13.39 -0.50
CA ALA A 434 5.69 -14.61 -1.21
C ALA A 434 6.06 -15.78 -0.28
N PHE A 435 6.16 -15.52 1.04
CA PHE A 435 6.48 -16.53 2.07
C PHE A 435 5.40 -16.67 3.12
N LEU A 436 4.22 -16.04 2.92
CA LEU A 436 3.14 -15.92 3.90
C LEU A 436 1.76 -15.91 3.24
N THR A 437 0.74 -16.26 4.02
CA THR A 437 -0.66 -16.37 3.59
C THR A 437 -1.44 -15.11 4.00
N PHE A 438 -1.26 -13.99 3.29
CA PHE A 438 -1.89 -12.71 3.60
C PHE A 438 -2.81 -12.17 2.49
N GLY A 439 -3.31 -13.04 1.62
CA GLY A 439 -4.11 -12.66 0.47
C GLY A 439 -5.38 -11.87 0.79
N TYR A 440 -6.02 -12.20 1.89
CA TYR A 440 -7.29 -11.58 2.31
C TYR A 440 -7.16 -10.62 3.48
N PHE A 441 -5.94 -10.31 3.92
CA PHE A 441 -5.71 -9.33 4.97
C PHE A 441 -6.02 -7.90 4.50
N PHE A 442 -6.19 -7.00 5.45
CA PHE A 442 -6.51 -5.59 5.17
C PHE A 442 -5.32 -4.78 4.61
N TYR A 443 -4.08 -5.27 4.75
CA TYR A 443 -2.87 -4.53 4.36
C TYR A 443 -2.84 -4.09 2.89
N PRO A 444 -3.07 -4.97 1.88
CA PRO A 444 -3.04 -4.56 0.49
C PRO A 444 -4.12 -3.54 0.15
N LEU A 445 -5.29 -3.65 0.80
CA LEU A 445 -6.40 -2.71 0.64
C LEU A 445 -6.06 -1.34 1.24
N ALA A 446 -5.53 -1.31 2.47
CA ALA A 446 -5.14 -0.09 3.17
C ALA A 446 -4.03 0.67 2.42
N ILE A 447 -2.98 -0.04 1.94
CA ILE A 447 -1.89 0.59 1.19
C ILE A 447 -2.38 1.10 -0.18
N SER A 448 -3.22 0.33 -0.89
CA SER A 448 -3.82 0.77 -2.14
C SER A 448 -4.71 2.01 -1.93
N SER A 449 -5.46 2.04 -0.84
CA SER A 449 -6.28 3.17 -0.42
C SER A 449 -5.44 4.41 -0.12
N LEU A 450 -4.33 4.24 0.59
CA LEU A 450 -3.36 5.32 0.85
C LEU A 450 -2.72 5.83 -0.46
N ALA A 451 -2.40 4.94 -1.39
CA ALA A 451 -1.90 5.30 -2.71
C ALA A 451 -2.88 6.19 -3.49
N ILE A 452 -4.18 5.87 -3.44
CA ILE A 452 -5.24 6.67 -4.06
C ILE A 452 -5.34 8.04 -3.39
N ALA A 453 -5.40 8.10 -2.05
CA ALA A 453 -5.50 9.33 -1.29
C ALA A 453 -4.31 10.27 -1.57
N VAL A 454 -3.09 9.74 -1.47
CA VAL A 454 -1.84 10.49 -1.71
C VAL A 454 -1.76 10.98 -3.15
N SER A 455 -2.17 10.16 -4.13
CA SER A 455 -2.13 10.58 -5.54
C SER A 455 -3.07 11.74 -5.82
N ARG A 456 -4.27 11.73 -5.24
CA ARG A 456 -5.25 12.82 -5.38
C ARG A 456 -4.74 14.09 -4.70
N ALA A 457 -4.43 14.01 -3.40
CA ALA A 457 -3.99 15.17 -2.63
C ALA A 457 -2.69 15.79 -3.16
N ALA A 458 -1.79 14.99 -3.73
CA ALA A 458 -0.57 15.50 -4.36
C ALA A 458 -0.84 16.24 -5.67
N GLN A 459 -1.88 15.88 -6.44
CA GLN A 459 -2.24 16.60 -7.65
C GLN A 459 -2.74 18.00 -7.33
N ASP A 460 -3.59 18.15 -6.30
CA ASP A 460 -4.09 19.43 -5.82
C ASP A 460 -2.94 20.30 -5.27
N GLU A 461 -2.02 19.69 -4.54
CA GLU A 461 -0.83 20.35 -3.99
C GLU A 461 0.13 20.82 -5.10
N PHE A 462 0.32 20.04 -6.18
CA PHE A 462 1.12 20.46 -7.33
C PHE A 462 0.50 21.67 -8.03
N ALA A 463 -0.83 21.75 -8.13
CA ALA A 463 -1.51 22.88 -8.74
C ALA A 463 -1.34 24.14 -7.89
N SER A 464 -1.57 24.05 -6.57
CA SER A 464 -1.45 25.19 -5.66
C SER A 464 -0.01 25.76 -5.58
N ARG A 465 1.00 24.89 -5.50
CA ARG A 465 2.41 25.34 -5.45
C ARG A 465 2.89 25.96 -6.77
N SER A 466 2.34 25.50 -7.92
CA SER A 466 2.67 26.12 -9.21
C SER A 466 2.06 27.52 -9.34
N SER A 467 0.87 27.75 -8.82
CA SER A 467 0.23 29.09 -8.83
C SER A 467 0.98 30.08 -7.95
N SER A 468 1.38 29.69 -6.75
CA SER A 468 2.13 30.55 -5.83
C SER A 468 3.52 30.94 -6.35
N SER A 469 4.17 30.08 -7.12
CA SER A 469 5.47 30.38 -7.73
C SER A 469 5.38 31.39 -8.88
N LEU A 470 4.23 31.49 -9.56
CA LEU A 470 3.99 32.49 -10.60
C LEU A 470 3.70 33.87 -10.00
N GLU A 471 3.02 33.95 -8.86
CA GLU A 471 2.74 35.21 -8.17
C GLU A 471 3.98 35.84 -7.51
N THR A 472 5.01 35.04 -7.23
CA THR A 472 6.24 35.52 -6.56
C THR A 472 7.32 35.97 -7.55
N GLN A 473 7.11 35.89 -8.88
CA GLN A 473 8.07 36.47 -9.85
C GLN A 473 7.89 37.99 -9.89
N PRO A 474 8.90 38.79 -9.54
CA PRO A 474 8.83 40.24 -9.65
C PRO A 474 8.74 40.59 -11.14
N GLY A 475 7.57 40.97 -11.61
CA GLY A 475 7.29 41.33 -13.01
C GLY A 475 5.89 40.99 -13.48
N PHE A 476 5.15 40.10 -12.79
CA PHE A 476 3.74 39.85 -13.04
C PHE A 476 2.87 40.66 -12.06
N ALA A 477 2.99 41.99 -12.12
CA ALA A 477 1.88 42.82 -11.63
C ALA A 477 0.72 42.59 -12.62
N PRO A 478 -0.48 42.19 -12.17
CA PRO A 478 -1.62 42.18 -13.06
C PRO A 478 -1.76 43.60 -13.61
N GLN A 479 -1.60 43.78 -14.92
CA GLN A 479 -1.98 45.02 -15.57
C GLN A 479 -3.49 45.11 -15.33
N TYR A 480 -3.85 45.75 -14.20
CA TYR A 480 -5.17 46.32 -14.09
C TYR A 480 -5.30 47.29 -15.25
N TYR A 481 -6.09 46.97 -16.24
CA TYR A 481 -6.57 47.89 -17.23
C TYR A 481 -7.11 49.06 -16.44
N GLN A 482 -6.31 50.14 -16.33
CA GLN A 482 -6.84 51.44 -15.90
C GLN A 482 -7.84 51.83 -16.97
N LEU A 483 -9.12 51.59 -16.68
CA LEU A 483 -10.19 52.17 -17.46
C LEU A 483 -9.85 53.67 -17.60
N PRO A 484 -9.84 54.22 -18.83
CA PRO A 484 -9.55 55.64 -19.01
C PRO A 484 -10.54 56.40 -18.15
N ARG A 485 -10.01 57.25 -17.24
CA ARG A 485 -10.84 58.16 -16.42
C ARG A 485 -11.70 58.96 -17.39
N ARG A 486 -12.98 58.75 -17.37
CA ARG A 486 -13.95 59.64 -18.06
C ARG A 486 -13.68 61.06 -17.60
N LYS A 487 -13.32 61.93 -18.54
CA LYS A 487 -13.22 63.37 -18.27
C LYS A 487 -14.56 63.83 -17.71
N PRO A 488 -14.58 64.67 -16.66
CA PRO A 488 -15.82 65.22 -16.14
C PRO A 488 -16.53 66.01 -17.26
N VAL A 489 -17.78 65.68 -17.50
CA VAL A 489 -18.64 66.45 -18.40
C VAL A 489 -18.87 67.82 -17.77
N ALA A 490 -18.50 68.88 -18.50
CA ALA A 490 -18.73 70.26 -18.07
C ALA A 490 -20.26 70.52 -17.86
N PRO A 491 -20.64 71.24 -16.82
CA PRO A 491 -22.03 71.53 -16.57
C PRO A 491 -22.66 72.38 -17.69
N ALA A 492 -23.81 72.00 -18.19
CA ALA A 492 -24.57 72.69 -19.23
C ALA A 492 -24.85 74.12 -18.78
N ALA A 493 -24.56 75.08 -19.66
CA ALA A 493 -24.86 76.51 -19.47
C ALA A 493 -26.40 76.72 -19.36
N LYS A 494 -26.81 77.42 -18.34
CA LYS A 494 -28.19 77.85 -18.17
C LYS A 494 -28.58 78.79 -19.29
N LEU A 495 -29.51 78.40 -20.15
CA LEU A 495 -30.21 79.28 -21.07
C LEU A 495 -31.13 80.19 -20.27
N THR A 496 -30.80 81.47 -20.21
CA THR A 496 -31.67 82.55 -19.75
C THR A 496 -32.71 82.86 -20.85
N LYS A 497 -34.00 82.84 -20.51
CA LYS A 497 -35.12 83.34 -21.34
C LYS A 497 -35.07 84.84 -21.39
N PRO A 498 -35.35 85.49 -22.56
CA PRO A 498 -35.69 86.92 -22.62
C PRO A 498 -37.16 87.17 -22.30
N VAL A 499 -37.41 88.34 -21.78
CA VAL A 499 -38.65 88.92 -21.40
C VAL A 499 -39.58 89.13 -22.62
#